data_86272b0f5c04f488d8764da3bc58ba6b
#
_entry.id   86272b0f5c04f488d8764da3bc58ba6b
#
_cell.length_a   1.000
_cell.length_b   1.000
_cell.length_c   1.000
_cell.angle_alpha   90.00
_cell.angle_beta   90.00
_cell.angle_gamma   90.00
#
_symmetry.space_group_name_H-M   'P 1'
#
loop_
_entity.id
_entity.type
_entity.pdbx_description
1 polymer ?
#
loop_
_entity_poly.entity_id
_entity_poly.type
_entity_poly.pdbx_seq_one_letter_code
_entity_poly.pdbx_strand_id
1 'polypeptide(L)'
;FYQSVLGGNFESGFHYFEDIPGAQIPDEEKRRIMHVNLIFSPDQQIMGSDSMPSAGHQIHMGNNNHISLGVDSKQQGKEFFEKLSEGGEIESPYQKMFWNAYFASFKDKFGVSWMINYNLKENEE
;
A
#
# COMPACT_ATOMS: atom_id res chain seq x y z
N PHE A 1 8.66 -3.83 0.87
CA PHE A 1 8.57 -2.38 1.03
C PHE A 1 7.46 -1.99 2.00
N TYR A 2 6.20 -2.36 1.76
CA TYR A 2 5.09 -1.96 2.62
C TYR A 2 5.24 -2.47 4.05
N GLN A 3 5.71 -3.69 4.26
CA GLN A 3 5.98 -4.20 5.60
C GLN A 3 7.06 -3.37 6.32
N SER A 4 8.08 -2.92 5.62
CA SER A 4 9.14 -2.11 6.21
C SER A 4 8.64 -0.75 6.70
N VAL A 5 7.54 -0.25 6.15
CA VAL A 5 6.92 1.02 6.54
C VAL A 5 5.80 0.82 7.55
N LEU A 6 4.85 -0.06 7.23
CA LEU A 6 3.61 -0.25 7.99
C LEU A 6 3.75 -1.25 9.13
N GLY A 7 4.79 -2.09 9.09
CA GLY A 7 4.94 -3.21 10.01
C GLY A 7 4.02 -4.37 9.67
N GLY A 8 3.77 -5.21 10.65
CA GLY A 8 2.86 -6.33 10.50
C GLY A 8 3.50 -7.59 9.98
N ASN A 9 2.66 -8.57 9.66
CA ASN A 9 3.08 -9.90 9.25
C ASN A 9 2.33 -10.33 7.99
N PHE A 10 2.99 -11.17 7.19
CA PHE A 10 2.36 -11.83 6.05
C PHE A 10 1.58 -13.05 6.54
N GLU A 11 0.26 -12.98 6.43
CA GLU A 11 -0.60 -14.10 6.80
C GLU A 11 -0.45 -15.22 5.76
N SER A 12 -0.19 -16.45 6.24
CA SER A 12 0.00 -17.64 5.41
C SER A 12 1.16 -17.56 4.40
N GLY A 13 2.04 -16.55 4.53
CA GLY A 13 3.21 -16.39 3.68
C GLY A 13 2.89 -16.01 2.24
N PHE A 14 3.82 -16.34 1.34
CA PHE A 14 3.70 -16.04 -0.09
C PHE A 14 3.18 -17.27 -0.83
N HIS A 15 2.15 -17.07 -1.66
CA HIS A 15 1.60 -18.11 -2.52
C HIS A 15 2.00 -17.79 -3.97
N TYR A 16 2.65 -18.74 -4.62
CA TYR A 16 3.15 -18.58 -5.99
C TYR A 16 2.22 -19.24 -7.00
N PHE A 17 2.25 -18.77 -8.25
CA PHE A 17 1.43 -19.38 -9.29
C PHE A 17 1.77 -20.87 -9.52
N GLU A 18 3.03 -21.25 -9.37
CA GLU A 18 3.44 -22.67 -9.50
C GLU A 18 2.81 -23.59 -8.43
N ASP A 19 2.31 -23.02 -7.32
CA ASP A 19 1.68 -23.79 -6.24
C ASP A 19 0.24 -24.19 -6.56
N ILE A 20 -0.33 -23.71 -7.65
CA ILE A 20 -1.70 -24.07 -8.07
C ILE A 20 -1.72 -25.50 -8.58
N PRO A 21 -2.48 -26.44 -7.96
CA PRO A 21 -2.52 -27.83 -8.39
C PRO A 21 -3.00 -27.95 -9.83
N GLY A 22 -2.21 -28.66 -10.68
CA GLY A 22 -2.57 -28.94 -12.06
C GLY A 22 -2.46 -27.76 -13.03
N ALA A 23 -2.06 -26.59 -12.57
CA ALA A 23 -1.88 -25.44 -13.43
C ALA A 23 -0.60 -25.58 -14.27
N GLN A 24 -0.70 -25.20 -15.56
CA GLN A 24 0.45 -25.12 -16.45
C GLN A 24 0.89 -23.67 -16.54
N ILE A 25 1.98 -23.35 -15.84
CA ILE A 25 2.49 -22.00 -15.72
C ILE A 25 3.78 -21.87 -16.53
N PRO A 26 3.92 -20.85 -17.40
CA PRO A 26 5.19 -20.56 -18.07
C PRO A 26 6.32 -20.40 -17.05
N ASP A 27 7.53 -20.86 -17.39
CA ASP A 27 8.67 -20.85 -16.45
C ASP A 27 8.96 -19.46 -15.90
N GLU A 28 8.83 -18.41 -16.72
CA GLU A 28 9.07 -17.03 -16.32
C GLU A 28 8.01 -16.46 -15.36
N GLU A 29 6.86 -17.12 -15.22
CA GLU A 29 5.77 -16.69 -14.34
C GLU A 29 5.60 -17.57 -13.10
N LYS A 30 6.28 -18.71 -13.01
CA LYS A 30 6.12 -19.68 -11.91
C LYS A 30 6.33 -19.06 -10.53
N ARG A 31 7.34 -18.21 -10.40
CA ARG A 31 7.70 -17.58 -9.12
C ARG A 31 7.04 -16.22 -8.90
N ARG A 32 6.11 -15.81 -9.76
CA ARG A 32 5.28 -14.65 -9.51
C ARG A 32 4.31 -14.94 -8.37
N ILE A 33 3.97 -13.91 -7.64
CA ILE A 33 3.10 -14.02 -6.46
C ILE A 33 1.64 -14.08 -6.90
N MET A 34 1.00 -15.22 -6.65
CA MET A 34 -0.44 -15.39 -6.85
C MET A 34 -1.22 -14.61 -5.80
N HIS A 35 -0.76 -14.65 -4.55
CA HIS A 35 -1.42 -13.98 -3.44
C HIS A 35 -0.46 -13.75 -2.28
N VAL A 36 -0.57 -12.56 -1.69
CA VAL A 36 0.09 -12.20 -0.45
C VAL A 36 -0.85 -11.31 0.35
N ASN A 37 -0.85 -11.46 1.66
CA ASN A 37 -1.65 -10.63 2.56
C ASN A 37 -0.78 -10.10 3.70
N LEU A 38 -0.61 -8.79 3.76
CA LEU A 38 0.07 -8.10 4.84
C LEU A 38 -0.95 -7.57 5.84
N ILE A 39 -0.99 -8.15 7.04
CA ILE A 39 -1.82 -7.66 8.14
C ILE A 39 -0.93 -6.78 9.02
N PHE A 40 -1.23 -5.48 9.07
CA PHE A 40 -0.41 -4.51 9.78
C PHE A 40 -1.11 -3.85 10.98
N SER A 41 -2.39 -4.18 11.19
CA SER A 41 -3.12 -3.91 12.43
C SER A 41 -4.26 -4.92 12.55
N PRO A 42 -4.94 -5.03 13.71
CA PRO A 42 -5.99 -6.03 13.91
C PRO A 42 -7.11 -5.99 12.87
N ASP A 43 -7.36 -4.84 12.28
CA ASP A 43 -8.46 -4.59 11.34
C ASP A 43 -8.02 -4.01 10.00
N GLN A 44 -6.71 -3.98 9.73
CA GLN A 44 -6.17 -3.42 8.49
C GLN A 44 -5.21 -4.40 7.81
N GLN A 45 -5.44 -4.59 6.51
CA GLN A 45 -4.62 -5.47 5.69
C GLN A 45 -4.49 -4.92 4.28
N ILE A 46 -3.40 -5.31 3.63
CA ILE A 46 -3.16 -5.07 2.20
C ILE A 46 -2.91 -6.41 1.54
N MET A 47 -3.69 -6.70 0.51
CA MET A 47 -3.50 -7.87 -0.32
C MET A 47 -2.83 -7.47 -1.63
N GLY A 48 -2.07 -8.40 -2.18
CA GLY A 48 -1.42 -8.19 -3.46
C GLY A 48 -1.34 -9.46 -4.27
N SER A 49 -1.22 -9.28 -5.57
CA SER A 49 -0.91 -10.34 -6.52
C SER A 49 -0.15 -9.77 -7.71
N ASP A 50 0.69 -10.59 -8.29
CA ASP A 50 1.35 -10.25 -9.55
C ASP A 50 0.40 -10.53 -10.73
N SER A 51 0.63 -9.83 -11.83
CA SER A 51 -0.06 -10.11 -13.08
C SER A 51 0.52 -11.34 -13.76
N MET A 52 -0.31 -12.02 -14.55
CA MET A 52 0.12 -13.09 -15.45
C MET A 52 -0.14 -12.68 -16.91
N PRO A 53 0.87 -12.19 -17.63
CA PRO A 53 0.70 -11.84 -19.05
C PRO A 53 0.22 -13.03 -19.91
N SER A 54 0.64 -14.25 -19.59
CA SER A 54 0.18 -15.46 -20.29
C SER A 54 -1.32 -15.71 -20.14
N ALA A 55 -1.95 -15.18 -19.09
CA ALA A 55 -3.41 -15.24 -18.88
C ALA A 55 -4.14 -14.01 -19.43
N GLY A 56 -3.44 -13.14 -20.15
CA GLY A 56 -4.03 -11.91 -20.71
C GLY A 56 -4.08 -10.73 -19.77
N HIS A 57 -3.45 -10.81 -18.60
CA HIS A 57 -3.43 -9.70 -17.65
C HIS A 57 -2.61 -8.54 -18.19
N GLN A 58 -3.18 -7.34 -18.17
CA GLN A 58 -2.51 -6.08 -18.50
C GLN A 58 -2.73 -5.09 -17.35
N ILE A 59 -1.64 -4.52 -16.86
CA ILE A 59 -1.73 -3.54 -15.78
C ILE A 59 -1.89 -2.14 -16.39
N HIS A 60 -2.94 -1.44 -15.96
CA HIS A 60 -3.19 -0.05 -16.32
C HIS A 60 -3.14 0.80 -15.05
N MET A 61 -2.06 1.57 -14.90
CA MET A 61 -1.93 2.50 -13.77
C MET A 61 -2.78 3.73 -14.02
N GLY A 62 -3.51 4.16 -12.99
CA GLY A 62 -4.36 5.34 -13.04
C GLY A 62 -4.14 6.24 -11.83
N ASN A 63 -4.95 7.29 -11.72
CA ASN A 63 -4.88 8.25 -10.62
C ASN A 63 -6.24 8.59 -10.00
N ASN A 64 -7.24 7.76 -10.27
CA ASN A 64 -8.61 7.98 -9.81
C ASN A 64 -8.97 7.24 -8.52
N ASN A 65 -8.01 6.52 -7.92
CA ASN A 65 -8.19 5.80 -6.67
C ASN A 65 -6.99 6.02 -5.76
N HIS A 66 -7.25 6.22 -4.47
CA HIS A 66 -6.24 6.33 -3.44
C HIS A 66 -6.56 5.37 -2.30
N ILE A 67 -5.52 4.76 -1.72
CA ILE A 67 -5.66 4.02 -0.48
C ILE A 67 -5.59 5.04 0.65
N SER A 68 -6.64 5.12 1.46
CA SER A 68 -6.66 6.01 2.62
C SER A 68 -6.16 5.28 3.85
N LEU A 69 -5.12 5.82 4.45
CA LEU A 69 -4.46 5.26 5.62
C LEU A 69 -4.78 6.13 6.84
N GLY A 70 -5.53 5.59 7.77
CA GLY A 70 -5.76 6.19 9.07
C GLY A 70 -4.56 5.94 9.99
N VAL A 71 -4.17 6.93 10.77
CA VAL A 71 -3.02 6.85 11.67
C VAL A 71 -3.41 7.25 13.09
N ASP A 72 -2.66 6.74 14.07
CA ASP A 72 -2.96 6.90 15.49
C ASP A 72 -2.42 8.20 16.07
N SER A 73 -1.45 8.81 15.40
CA SER A 73 -0.83 10.04 15.85
C SER A 73 -0.34 10.89 14.68
N LYS A 74 -0.18 12.17 14.92
CA LYS A 74 0.43 13.11 13.99
C LYS A 74 1.83 12.66 13.58
N GLN A 75 2.62 12.17 14.52
CA GLN A 75 3.98 11.69 14.28
C GLN A 75 3.99 10.44 13.38
N GLN A 76 3.11 9.47 13.66
CA GLN A 76 2.99 8.27 12.83
C GLN A 76 2.61 8.63 11.39
N GLY A 77 1.69 9.57 11.21
CA GLY A 77 1.30 10.05 9.88
C GLY A 77 2.48 10.66 9.12
N LYS A 78 3.30 11.45 9.80
CA LYS A 78 4.51 12.03 9.23
C LYS A 78 5.50 10.96 8.79
N GLU A 79 5.77 9.98 9.64
CA GLU A 79 6.70 8.89 9.33
C GLU A 79 6.22 8.04 8.15
N PHE A 80 4.94 7.70 8.11
CA PHE A 80 4.37 6.96 6.99
C PHE A 80 4.45 7.77 5.69
N PHE A 81 4.13 9.06 5.76
CA PHE A 81 4.25 9.93 4.60
C PHE A 81 5.68 9.97 4.06
N GLU A 82 6.65 10.23 4.91
CA GLU A 82 8.06 10.35 4.50
C GLU A 82 8.57 9.06 3.87
N LYS A 83 8.27 7.92 4.47
CA LYS A 83 8.74 6.62 4.00
C LYS A 83 8.00 6.12 2.75
N LEU A 84 6.68 6.25 2.72
CA LEU A 84 5.89 5.80 1.58
C LEU A 84 6.10 6.67 0.34
N SER A 85 6.29 7.98 0.51
CA SER A 85 6.46 8.90 -0.62
C SER A 85 7.88 8.94 -1.18
N GLU A 86 8.86 8.33 -0.48
CA GLU A 86 10.25 8.32 -0.94
C GLU A 86 10.38 7.62 -2.29
N GLY A 87 10.95 8.34 -3.26
CA GLY A 87 11.10 7.83 -4.63
C GLY A 87 9.81 7.88 -5.44
N GLY A 88 8.73 8.39 -4.88
CA GLY A 88 7.45 8.57 -5.54
C GLY A 88 7.18 10.02 -5.91
N GLU A 89 5.92 10.40 -5.91
CA GLU A 89 5.45 11.74 -6.33
C GLU A 89 4.49 12.31 -5.28
N ILE A 90 4.80 13.47 -4.74
CA ILE A 90 3.96 14.15 -3.75
C ILE A 90 2.95 15.03 -4.47
N GLU A 91 1.65 14.80 -4.21
CA GLU A 91 0.55 15.63 -4.70
C GLU A 91 0.22 16.73 -3.69
N SER A 92 0.06 16.36 -2.41
CA SER A 92 -0.13 17.28 -1.30
C SER A 92 0.75 16.84 -0.14
N PRO A 93 1.68 17.71 0.34
CA PRO A 93 2.55 17.33 1.45
C PRO A 93 1.78 17.19 2.76
N TYR A 94 2.36 16.46 3.71
CA TYR A 94 1.76 16.24 5.02
C TYR A 94 1.74 17.52 5.84
N GLN A 95 0.57 18.13 5.97
CA GLN A 95 0.41 19.43 6.62
C GLN A 95 -0.98 19.57 7.24
N LYS A 96 -1.10 20.52 8.15
CA LYS A 96 -2.38 20.88 8.78
C LYS A 96 -3.29 21.53 7.74
N MET A 97 -4.50 21.01 7.65
CA MET A 97 -5.53 21.51 6.74
C MET A 97 -6.60 22.29 7.51
N PHE A 98 -7.41 23.07 6.76
CA PHE A 98 -8.45 23.92 7.36
C PHE A 98 -9.55 23.12 8.09
N TRP A 99 -9.71 21.83 7.79
CA TRP A 99 -10.70 20.97 8.46
C TRP A 99 -10.18 20.28 9.73
N ASN A 100 -9.16 20.87 10.35
CA ASN A 100 -8.58 20.42 11.61
C ASN A 100 -8.00 19.00 11.59
N ALA A 101 -7.27 18.70 10.52
CA ALA A 101 -6.57 17.44 10.35
C ALA A 101 -5.22 17.67 9.69
N TYR A 102 -4.29 16.74 9.91
CA TYR A 102 -3.11 16.61 9.07
C TYR A 102 -3.42 15.66 7.92
N PHE A 103 -3.04 16.05 6.74
CA PHE A 103 -3.39 15.31 5.51
C PHE A 103 -2.23 15.34 4.53
N ALA A 104 -2.09 14.25 3.78
CA ALA A 104 -1.21 14.14 2.63
C ALA A 104 -1.85 13.31 1.55
N SER A 105 -1.50 13.58 0.30
CA SER A 105 -1.76 12.67 -0.82
C SER A 105 -0.52 12.58 -1.70
N PHE A 106 -0.23 11.39 -2.17
CA PHE A 106 0.98 11.10 -2.91
C PHE A 106 0.89 9.76 -3.62
N LYS A 107 1.83 9.54 -4.52
CA LYS A 107 2.03 8.26 -5.20
C LYS A 107 3.36 7.68 -4.72
N ASP A 108 3.38 6.41 -4.35
CA ASP A 108 4.62 5.75 -3.95
C ASP A 108 5.49 5.40 -5.16
N LYS A 109 6.70 4.90 -4.90
CA LYS A 109 7.66 4.54 -5.97
C LYS A 109 7.17 3.42 -6.90
N PHE A 110 6.15 2.68 -6.51
CA PHE A 110 5.54 1.63 -7.34
C PHE A 110 4.31 2.12 -8.10
N GLY A 111 3.94 3.39 -7.95
CA GLY A 111 2.80 3.98 -8.63
C GLY A 111 1.47 3.82 -7.91
N VAL A 112 1.46 3.34 -6.66
CA VAL A 112 0.25 3.25 -5.83
C VAL A 112 -0.02 4.59 -5.18
N SER A 113 -1.26 5.06 -5.29
CA SER A 113 -1.69 6.35 -4.73
C SER A 113 -2.23 6.18 -3.31
N TRP A 114 -1.80 7.07 -2.42
CA TRP A 114 -2.09 7.05 -1.00
C TRP A 114 -2.63 8.39 -0.51
N MET A 115 -3.47 8.33 0.50
CA MET A 115 -3.83 9.46 1.36
C MET A 115 -3.55 9.09 2.80
N ILE A 116 -3.02 10.04 3.56
CA ILE A 116 -2.85 9.90 5.01
C ILE A 116 -3.66 11.00 5.66
N ASN A 117 -4.46 10.65 6.66
CA ASN A 117 -5.26 11.59 7.40
C ASN A 117 -5.16 11.33 8.91
N TYR A 118 -4.90 12.38 9.66
CA TYR A 118 -4.95 12.38 11.12
C TYR A 118 -5.84 13.53 11.59
N ASN A 119 -7.00 13.19 12.12
CA ASN A 119 -7.88 14.19 12.72
C ASN A 119 -7.30 14.64 14.06
N LEU A 120 -7.09 15.94 14.21
CA LEU A 120 -6.61 16.51 15.44
C LEU A 120 -7.64 16.32 16.55
N LYS A 121 -7.15 15.96 17.73
CA LYS A 121 -7.97 15.86 18.94
C LYS A 121 -8.31 17.25 19.44
N GLU A 122 -9.30 17.33 20.31
CA GLU A 122 -9.64 18.59 20.97
C GLU A 122 -8.42 19.15 21.70
N ASN A 123 -8.11 20.41 21.44
CA ASN A 123 -6.92 21.14 21.97
C ASN A 123 -5.56 20.62 21.48
N GLU A 124 -5.51 19.83 20.42
CA GLU A 124 -4.26 19.43 19.77
C GLU A 124 -3.93 20.37 18.60
N GLU A 125 -2.64 20.66 18.42
CA GLU A 125 -2.15 21.50 17.32
C GLU A 125 -1.42 20.72 16.23
#